data_971961ef6b27bbe140cba1c81d7e8d95
#
_entry.id   971961ef6b27bbe140cba1c81d7e8d95
#
_cell.length_a   1.000
_cell.length_b   1.000
_cell.length_c   1.000
_cell.angle_alpha   90.00
_cell.angle_beta   90.00
_cell.angle_gamma   90.00
#
_symmetry.space_group_name_H-M   'P 1'
#
loop_
_entity.id
_entity.type
_entity.pdbx_description
1 polymer ?
#
loop_
_entity_poly.entity_id
_entity_poly.type
_entity_poly.pdbx_seq_one_letter_code
_entity_poly.pdbx_strand_id
1 'polypeptide(L)'
;MQKNKIYIFILLVAFGFSSCGEYQKVLNKGTSEEQYLLAVKMYDEQKYTKAIQLFEKITPSYKGKPQMERIQYMVSQAHYNTKQYSLAAYYFDKFVKSYPKSSKVEEAAYLSAYSYYLASPVYSLDQKDTKEAITALQTFIYKFPDSDKVPDANKNIKELTLKLEKKSFEIAKQYYHTQDYTAAMVAFDNLLADYLGTSYKEEAMYLKFKSAYYLGTNSIIVKKEERINEAIKVHQRFERNFPNSKYLEETKKLISELSNELNAITVIKTQN
;
A
#
# COMPACT_ATOMS: atom_id res chain seq x y z
N MET A 1 -43.39 10.78 37.89
CA MET A 1 -42.31 9.96 37.31
C MET A 1 -41.40 10.73 36.34
N GLN A 2 -41.84 11.72 35.60
CA GLN A 2 -41.04 12.46 34.63
C GLN A 2 -39.98 13.38 35.27
N LYS A 3 -40.29 14.05 36.40
CA LYS A 3 -39.34 14.92 37.12
C LYS A 3 -38.10 14.17 37.64
N ASN A 4 -38.26 12.96 38.14
CA ASN A 4 -37.14 12.18 38.67
C ASN A 4 -36.18 11.73 37.56
N LYS A 5 -36.66 11.50 36.33
CA LYS A 5 -35.80 11.16 35.17
C LYS A 5 -34.98 12.37 34.74
N ILE A 6 -35.50 13.58 34.84
CA ILE A 6 -34.78 14.82 34.52
C ILE A 6 -33.65 15.06 35.54
N TYR A 7 -33.88 14.85 36.82
CA TYR A 7 -32.85 14.99 37.86
C TYR A 7 -31.72 13.95 37.71
N ILE A 8 -32.06 12.71 37.34
CA ILE A 8 -31.05 11.66 37.07
C ILE A 8 -30.23 12.05 35.84
N PHE A 9 -30.84 12.59 34.79
CA PHE A 9 -30.13 13.04 33.59
C PHE A 9 -29.21 14.24 33.87
N ILE A 10 -29.67 15.21 34.65
CA ILE A 10 -28.87 16.38 35.08
C ILE A 10 -27.69 15.92 35.97
N LEU A 11 -27.90 14.94 36.87
CA LEU A 11 -26.87 14.42 37.74
C LEU A 11 -25.78 13.65 36.91
N LEU A 12 -26.19 12.89 35.90
CA LEU A 12 -25.27 12.20 34.98
C LEU A 12 -24.46 13.20 34.14
N VAL A 13 -25.05 14.30 33.70
CA VAL A 13 -24.34 15.36 32.94
C VAL A 13 -23.36 16.11 33.85
N ALA A 14 -23.73 16.39 35.14
CA ALA A 14 -22.82 17.06 36.06
C ALA A 14 -21.58 16.26 36.42
N PHE A 15 -21.65 14.92 36.47
CA PHE A 15 -20.51 14.05 36.70
C PHE A 15 -19.53 14.02 35.51
N GLY A 16 -19.99 14.29 34.27
CA GLY A 16 -19.16 14.34 33.06
C GLY A 16 -18.24 15.57 33.01
N PHE A 17 -18.55 16.67 33.66
CA PHE A 17 -17.76 17.90 33.60
C PHE A 17 -16.60 17.98 34.61
N SER A 18 -16.63 17.22 35.72
CA SER A 18 -15.58 17.27 36.75
C SER A 18 -14.23 16.66 36.33
N SER A 19 -14.23 15.66 35.43
CA SER A 19 -13.02 15.01 34.95
C SER A 19 -12.18 15.86 33.99
N CYS A 20 -12.78 16.87 33.33
CA CYS A 20 -12.07 17.72 32.37
C CYS A 20 -11.20 18.79 33.05
N GLY A 21 -11.59 19.23 34.24
CA GLY A 21 -10.89 20.29 35.02
C GLY A 21 -9.55 19.81 35.59
N GLU A 22 -9.49 18.59 36.13
CA GLU A 22 -8.27 18.03 36.71
C GLU A 22 -7.18 17.76 35.63
N TYR A 23 -7.57 17.17 34.50
CA TYR A 23 -6.68 16.94 33.37
C TYR A 23 -6.06 18.25 32.88
N GLN A 24 -6.86 19.29 32.66
CA GLN A 24 -6.37 20.57 32.18
C GLN A 24 -5.46 21.27 33.20
N LYS A 25 -5.77 21.13 34.50
CA LYS A 25 -4.92 21.67 35.57
C LYS A 25 -3.53 21.03 35.54
N VAL A 26 -3.45 19.69 35.49
CA VAL A 26 -2.18 18.96 35.45
C VAL A 26 -1.46 19.21 34.14
N LEU A 27 -2.17 19.18 33.01
CA LEU A 27 -1.57 19.47 31.70
C LEU A 27 -0.88 20.84 31.67
N ASN A 28 -1.53 21.87 32.23
CA ASN A 28 -1.02 23.25 32.12
C ASN A 28 -0.07 23.67 33.24
N LYS A 29 -0.27 23.19 34.46
CA LYS A 29 0.41 23.65 35.65
C LYS A 29 1.08 22.54 36.48
N GLY A 30 0.88 21.27 36.11
CA GLY A 30 1.48 20.13 36.81
C GLY A 30 2.98 20.05 36.60
N THR A 31 3.68 19.48 37.55
CA THR A 31 5.07 19.08 37.43
C THR A 31 5.24 17.99 36.38
N SER A 32 6.46 17.80 35.88
CA SER A 32 6.76 16.72 34.93
C SER A 32 6.41 15.33 35.49
N GLU A 33 6.53 15.14 36.79
CA GLU A 33 6.19 13.88 37.48
C GLU A 33 4.65 13.66 37.52
N GLU A 34 3.90 14.68 37.94
CA GLU A 34 2.42 14.63 37.92
C GLU A 34 1.88 14.39 36.51
N GLN A 35 2.46 15.08 35.51
CA GLN A 35 2.11 14.89 34.09
C GLN A 35 2.42 13.48 33.62
N TYR A 36 3.58 12.90 34.02
CA TYR A 36 3.94 11.51 33.70
C TYR A 36 2.94 10.50 34.28
N LEU A 37 2.62 10.63 35.59
CA LEU A 37 1.68 9.73 36.24
C LEU A 37 0.29 9.82 35.61
N LEU A 38 -0.17 11.02 35.28
CA LEU A 38 -1.43 11.23 34.59
C LEU A 38 -1.39 10.69 33.16
N ALA A 39 -0.27 10.83 32.43
CA ALA A 39 -0.12 10.29 31.09
C ALA A 39 -0.24 8.76 31.08
N VAL A 40 0.42 8.07 32.04
CA VAL A 40 0.30 6.63 32.20
C VAL A 40 -1.14 6.24 32.52
N LYS A 41 -1.79 6.92 33.46
CA LYS A 41 -3.20 6.67 33.78
C LYS A 41 -4.11 6.85 32.55
N MET A 42 -3.93 7.91 31.77
CA MET A 42 -4.71 8.13 30.54
C MET A 42 -4.46 7.04 29.51
N TYR A 43 -3.23 6.57 29.39
CA TYR A 43 -2.88 5.46 28.51
C TYR A 43 -3.57 4.15 28.93
N ASP A 44 -3.51 3.80 30.22
CA ASP A 44 -4.12 2.59 30.77
C ASP A 44 -5.65 2.61 30.65
N GLU A 45 -6.26 3.80 30.75
CA GLU A 45 -7.68 4.05 30.50
C GLU A 45 -8.02 4.13 28.98
N GLN A 46 -7.07 3.83 28.09
CA GLN A 46 -7.22 3.91 26.63
C GLN A 46 -7.59 5.32 26.10
N LYS A 47 -7.38 6.35 26.89
CA LYS A 47 -7.54 7.76 26.49
C LYS A 47 -6.27 8.26 25.77
N TYR A 48 -5.89 7.55 24.69
CA TYR A 48 -4.60 7.70 24.04
C TYR A 48 -4.27 9.12 23.59
N THR A 49 -5.23 9.85 23.04
CA THR A 49 -5.00 11.25 22.63
C THR A 49 -4.57 12.14 23.79
N LYS A 50 -5.18 11.96 24.97
CA LYS A 50 -4.79 12.70 26.18
C LYS A 50 -3.41 12.25 26.70
N ALA A 51 -3.13 10.97 26.62
CA ALA A 51 -1.82 10.41 26.98
C ALA A 51 -0.71 10.98 26.08
N ILE A 52 -0.92 11.01 24.75
CA ILE A 52 0.04 11.57 23.79
C ILE A 52 0.36 13.03 24.16
N GLN A 53 -0.62 13.88 24.37
CA GLN A 53 -0.41 15.29 24.70
C GLN A 53 0.45 15.48 25.96
N LEU A 54 0.22 14.67 27.01
CA LEU A 54 1.01 14.71 28.23
C LEU A 54 2.43 14.18 27.99
N PHE A 55 2.59 13.04 27.32
CA PHE A 55 3.91 12.47 27.03
C PHE A 55 4.77 13.41 26.17
N GLU A 56 4.19 14.02 25.13
CA GLU A 56 4.90 14.99 24.30
C GLU A 56 5.39 16.18 25.12
N LYS A 57 4.55 16.69 26.02
CA LYS A 57 4.91 17.82 26.87
C LYS A 57 6.07 17.53 27.81
N ILE A 58 6.10 16.31 28.40
CA ILE A 58 7.17 15.94 29.35
C ILE A 58 8.44 15.40 28.69
N THR A 59 8.39 15.03 27.40
CA THR A 59 9.52 14.45 26.65
C THR A 59 10.82 15.22 26.87
N PRO A 60 10.89 16.57 26.81
CA PRO A 60 12.14 17.31 27.06
C PRO A 60 12.69 17.09 28.47
N SER A 61 11.83 17.00 29.47
CA SER A 61 12.24 16.84 30.89
C SER A 61 12.75 15.43 31.22
N TYR A 62 12.44 14.45 30.38
CA TYR A 62 12.84 13.05 30.54
C TYR A 62 13.98 12.61 29.62
N LYS A 63 14.48 13.51 28.78
CA LYS A 63 15.60 13.20 27.88
C LYS A 63 16.83 12.73 28.71
N GLY A 64 17.33 11.53 28.34
CA GLY A 64 18.47 10.91 29.04
C GLY A 64 18.11 10.18 30.34
N LYS A 65 16.85 10.17 30.77
CA LYS A 65 16.40 9.42 31.94
C LYS A 65 15.90 8.01 31.55
N PRO A 66 15.98 7.01 32.46
CA PRO A 66 15.52 5.63 32.17
C PRO A 66 14.06 5.55 31.74
N GLN A 67 13.18 6.41 32.25
CA GLN A 67 11.76 6.44 31.90
C GLN A 67 11.50 6.80 30.43
N MET A 68 12.46 7.39 29.75
CA MET A 68 12.28 7.86 28.37
C MET A 68 12.02 6.72 27.39
N GLU A 69 12.63 5.55 27.60
CA GLU A 69 12.34 4.35 26.83
C GLU A 69 10.85 3.98 26.90
N ARG A 70 10.31 3.90 28.13
CA ARG A 70 8.89 3.60 28.35
C ARG A 70 7.97 4.65 27.72
N ILE A 71 8.30 5.93 27.87
CA ILE A 71 7.53 7.04 27.27
C ILE A 71 7.49 6.89 25.75
N GLN A 72 8.62 6.69 25.08
CA GLN A 72 8.66 6.56 23.64
C GLN A 72 7.87 5.36 23.15
N TYR A 73 7.96 4.22 23.82
CA TYR A 73 7.20 3.03 23.48
C TYR A 73 5.69 3.27 23.64
N MET A 74 5.24 3.86 24.76
CA MET A 74 3.82 4.15 25.00
C MET A 74 3.26 5.18 24.00
N VAL A 75 4.04 6.19 23.62
CA VAL A 75 3.66 7.16 22.56
C VAL A 75 3.46 6.44 21.23
N SER A 76 4.40 5.57 20.85
CA SER A 76 4.31 4.80 19.60
C SER A 76 3.02 3.94 19.59
N GLN A 77 2.75 3.23 20.67
CA GLN A 77 1.53 2.43 20.80
C GLN A 77 0.26 3.27 20.86
N ALA A 78 0.29 4.45 21.49
CA ALA A 78 -0.86 5.33 21.52
C ALA A 78 -1.23 5.86 20.13
N HIS A 79 -0.24 6.22 19.29
CA HIS A 79 -0.48 6.55 17.88
C HIS A 79 -1.03 5.36 17.09
N TYR A 80 -0.52 4.14 17.33
CA TYR A 80 -1.03 2.94 16.70
C TYR A 80 -2.51 2.68 17.06
N ASN A 81 -2.84 2.75 18.36
CA ASN A 81 -4.19 2.52 18.85
C ASN A 81 -5.20 3.61 18.41
N THR A 82 -4.72 4.82 18.14
CA THR A 82 -5.54 5.91 17.55
C THR A 82 -5.57 5.87 16.02
N LYS A 83 -5.03 4.80 15.39
CA LYS A 83 -4.97 4.59 13.94
C LYS A 83 -4.18 5.67 13.18
N GLN A 84 -3.31 6.39 13.87
CA GLN A 84 -2.38 7.35 13.26
C GLN A 84 -1.14 6.58 12.76
N TYR A 85 -1.36 5.70 11.78
CA TYR A 85 -0.38 4.67 11.41
C TYR A 85 0.94 5.24 10.89
N SER A 86 0.93 6.31 10.12
CA SER A 86 2.18 6.94 9.66
C SER A 86 3.02 7.49 10.82
N LEU A 87 2.37 8.08 11.83
CA LEU A 87 3.05 8.53 13.05
C LEU A 87 3.52 7.35 13.91
N ALA A 88 2.69 6.32 14.05
CA ALA A 88 3.06 5.10 14.77
C ALA A 88 4.31 4.46 14.16
N ALA A 89 4.36 4.31 12.84
CA ALA A 89 5.52 3.78 12.13
C ALA A 89 6.79 4.58 12.43
N TYR A 90 6.70 5.91 12.35
CA TYR A 90 7.81 6.81 12.66
C TYR A 90 8.30 6.68 14.11
N TYR A 91 7.37 6.70 15.08
CA TYR A 91 7.75 6.64 16.50
C TYR A 91 8.29 5.27 16.89
N PHE A 92 7.76 4.16 16.37
CA PHE A 92 8.32 2.83 16.58
C PHE A 92 9.71 2.69 15.95
N ASP A 93 9.92 3.16 14.71
CA ASP A 93 11.25 3.15 14.09
C ASP A 93 12.27 3.96 14.90
N LYS A 94 11.87 5.13 15.40
CA LYS A 94 12.67 5.94 16.30
C LYS A 94 12.99 5.20 17.60
N PHE A 95 12.03 4.48 18.17
CA PHE A 95 12.26 3.65 19.37
C PHE A 95 13.31 2.57 19.10
N VAL A 96 13.17 1.80 18.02
CA VAL A 96 14.10 0.74 17.61
C VAL A 96 15.53 1.28 17.46
N LYS A 97 15.68 2.46 16.85
CA LYS A 97 16.98 3.13 16.69
C LYS A 97 17.58 3.64 18.00
N SER A 98 16.73 4.12 18.89
CA SER A 98 17.17 4.71 20.17
C SER A 98 17.48 3.66 21.24
N TYR A 99 16.81 2.51 21.20
CA TYR A 99 16.88 1.45 22.20
C TYR A 99 17.11 0.07 21.59
N PRO A 100 18.24 -0.15 20.88
CA PRO A 100 18.48 -1.41 20.17
C PRO A 100 18.67 -2.63 21.09
N LYS A 101 18.84 -2.41 22.40
CA LYS A 101 18.95 -3.47 23.42
C LYS A 101 17.68 -3.65 24.26
N SER A 102 16.61 -2.93 23.92
CA SER A 102 15.33 -3.04 24.62
C SER A 102 14.73 -4.44 24.44
N SER A 103 14.11 -4.98 25.47
CA SER A 103 13.28 -6.20 25.34
C SER A 103 12.07 -6.01 24.43
N LYS A 104 11.72 -4.77 24.08
CA LYS A 104 10.63 -4.38 23.19
C LYS A 104 11.08 -4.10 21.75
N VAL A 105 12.37 -4.28 21.44
CA VAL A 105 12.92 -3.87 20.14
C VAL A 105 12.30 -4.66 18.97
N GLU A 106 12.14 -5.97 19.11
CA GLU A 106 11.54 -6.83 18.10
C GLU A 106 10.07 -6.48 17.86
N GLU A 107 9.29 -6.38 18.95
CA GLU A 107 7.88 -5.99 18.88
C GLU A 107 7.71 -4.61 18.23
N ALA A 108 8.55 -3.64 18.64
CA ALA A 108 8.51 -2.29 18.07
C ALA A 108 8.91 -2.26 16.59
N ALA A 109 9.89 -3.07 16.18
CA ALA A 109 10.30 -3.19 14.79
C ALA A 109 9.16 -3.78 13.92
N TYR A 110 8.49 -4.81 14.41
CA TYR A 110 7.32 -5.36 13.74
C TYR A 110 6.19 -4.35 13.65
N LEU A 111 5.84 -3.68 14.76
CA LEU A 111 4.76 -2.69 14.80
C LEU A 111 5.06 -1.45 13.92
N SER A 112 6.33 -1.06 13.79
CA SER A 112 6.74 -0.04 12.82
C SER A 112 6.41 -0.47 11.40
N ALA A 113 6.88 -1.66 10.99
CA ALA A 113 6.66 -2.19 9.65
C ALA A 113 5.16 -2.44 9.36
N TYR A 114 4.44 -2.98 10.33
CA TYR A 114 3.00 -3.23 10.22
C TYR A 114 2.19 -1.92 10.17
N SER A 115 2.64 -0.88 10.85
CA SER A 115 2.02 0.45 10.76
C SER A 115 2.17 1.04 9.34
N TYR A 116 3.33 0.88 8.68
CA TYR A 116 3.48 1.24 7.27
C TYR A 116 2.53 0.44 6.37
N TYR A 117 2.38 -0.87 6.63
CA TYR A 117 1.40 -1.69 5.90
C TYR A 117 -0.03 -1.15 6.05
N LEU A 118 -0.45 -0.79 7.27
CA LEU A 118 -1.77 -0.23 7.54
C LEU A 118 -1.97 1.18 6.96
N ALA A 119 -0.89 1.96 6.82
CA ALA A 119 -0.90 3.28 6.20
C ALA A 119 -0.94 3.23 4.67
N SER A 120 -0.60 2.08 4.06
CA SER A 120 -0.55 1.92 2.61
C SER A 120 -1.91 2.19 1.95
N PRO A 121 -2.00 3.13 0.99
CA PRO A 121 -3.26 3.54 0.39
C PRO A 121 -3.84 2.49 -0.56
N VAL A 122 -5.05 2.74 -1.09
CA VAL A 122 -5.64 1.95 -2.16
C VAL A 122 -4.79 2.04 -3.44
N TYR A 123 -4.84 1.01 -4.30
CA TYR A 123 -3.96 0.88 -5.47
C TYR A 123 -4.02 2.06 -6.46
N SER A 124 -5.15 2.77 -6.53
CA SER A 124 -5.34 3.88 -7.46
C SER A 124 -4.56 5.16 -7.08
N LEU A 125 -4.21 5.31 -5.80
CA LEU A 125 -3.40 6.44 -5.31
C LEU A 125 -1.90 6.20 -5.53
N ASP A 126 -1.07 7.20 -5.18
CA ASP A 126 0.38 7.02 -5.17
C ASP A 126 0.80 5.86 -4.26
N GLN A 127 1.78 5.08 -4.69
CA GLN A 127 2.20 3.85 -4.02
C GLN A 127 3.58 3.96 -3.34
N LYS A 128 4.04 5.17 -3.09
CA LYS A 128 5.30 5.40 -2.37
C LYS A 128 5.26 4.71 -1.00
N ASP A 129 4.19 4.98 -0.22
CA ASP A 129 4.02 4.41 1.11
C ASP A 129 3.91 2.87 1.08
N THR A 130 3.31 2.30 0.02
CA THR A 130 3.25 0.84 -0.18
C THR A 130 4.63 0.23 -0.37
N LYS A 131 5.50 0.89 -1.14
CA LYS A 131 6.88 0.45 -1.35
C LYS A 131 7.71 0.58 -0.07
N GLU A 132 7.51 1.66 0.69
CA GLU A 132 8.14 1.84 2.00
C GLU A 132 7.69 0.75 2.98
N ALA A 133 6.42 0.38 2.99
CA ALA A 133 5.90 -0.71 3.81
C ALA A 133 6.55 -2.07 3.47
N ILE A 134 6.69 -2.40 2.18
CA ILE A 134 7.38 -3.63 1.75
C ILE A 134 8.83 -3.62 2.25
N THR A 135 9.55 -2.51 2.08
CA THR A 135 10.94 -2.38 2.54
C THR A 135 11.06 -2.51 4.06
N ALA A 136 10.13 -1.92 4.81
CA ALA A 136 10.12 -2.01 6.27
C ALA A 136 9.86 -3.45 6.75
N LEU A 137 8.91 -4.17 6.13
CA LEU A 137 8.62 -5.57 6.44
C LEU A 137 9.81 -6.49 6.09
N GLN A 138 10.45 -6.29 4.95
CA GLN A 138 11.66 -7.02 4.56
C GLN A 138 12.82 -6.76 5.53
N THR A 139 12.98 -5.51 5.97
CA THR A 139 13.99 -5.13 6.97
C THR A 139 13.73 -5.79 8.31
N PHE A 140 12.46 -5.89 8.72
CA PHE A 140 12.07 -6.63 9.92
C PHE A 140 12.46 -8.10 9.83
N ILE A 141 12.07 -8.79 8.74
CA ILE A 141 12.41 -10.21 8.51
C ILE A 141 13.93 -10.43 8.53
N TYR A 142 14.68 -9.54 7.90
CA TYR A 142 16.14 -9.63 7.87
C TYR A 142 16.78 -9.48 9.26
N LYS A 143 16.26 -8.58 10.10
CA LYS A 143 16.78 -8.34 11.45
C LYS A 143 16.34 -9.39 12.47
N PHE A 144 15.16 -9.97 12.30
CA PHE A 144 14.53 -10.90 13.23
C PHE A 144 14.02 -12.14 12.49
N PRO A 145 14.93 -12.95 11.88
CA PRO A 145 14.52 -14.08 11.05
C PRO A 145 13.79 -15.20 11.82
N ASP A 146 14.03 -15.31 13.13
CA ASP A 146 13.43 -16.31 14.01
C ASP A 146 12.15 -15.81 14.72
N SER A 147 11.68 -14.59 14.38
CA SER A 147 10.47 -14.03 14.98
C SER A 147 9.21 -14.79 14.58
N ASP A 148 8.30 -14.96 15.55
CA ASP A 148 6.96 -15.52 15.30
C ASP A 148 6.08 -14.66 14.37
N LYS A 149 6.51 -13.42 14.10
CA LYS A 149 5.85 -12.46 13.20
C LYS A 149 6.32 -12.55 11.73
N VAL A 150 7.33 -13.36 11.45
CA VAL A 150 7.84 -13.52 10.06
C VAL A 150 6.76 -14.02 9.08
N PRO A 151 5.92 -15.03 9.44
CA PRO A 151 4.84 -15.44 8.54
C PRO A 151 3.84 -14.31 8.22
N ASP A 152 3.46 -13.51 9.21
CA ASP A 152 2.55 -12.38 9.03
C ASP A 152 3.19 -11.29 8.16
N ALA A 153 4.47 -10.99 8.39
CA ALA A 153 5.21 -10.02 7.58
C ALA A 153 5.29 -10.46 6.11
N ASN A 154 5.57 -11.74 5.84
CA ASN A 154 5.58 -12.29 4.47
C ASN A 154 4.20 -12.21 3.81
N LYS A 155 3.13 -12.51 4.55
CA LYS A 155 1.75 -12.36 4.08
C LYS A 155 1.46 -10.91 3.67
N ASN A 156 1.81 -9.96 4.53
CA ASN A 156 1.60 -8.53 4.27
C ASN A 156 2.40 -8.05 3.05
N ILE A 157 3.66 -8.49 2.88
CA ILE A 157 4.46 -8.22 1.67
C ILE A 157 3.74 -8.72 0.42
N LYS A 158 3.22 -9.96 0.45
CA LYS A 158 2.48 -10.52 -0.69
C LYS A 158 1.25 -9.68 -1.02
N GLU A 159 0.47 -9.25 -0.04
CA GLU A 159 -0.72 -8.42 -0.25
C GLU A 159 -0.36 -7.05 -0.85
N LEU A 160 0.72 -6.42 -0.36
CA LEU A 160 1.21 -5.15 -0.90
C LEU A 160 1.74 -5.32 -2.34
N THR A 161 2.43 -6.41 -2.63
CA THR A 161 2.92 -6.73 -3.97
C THR A 161 1.76 -6.90 -4.95
N LEU A 162 0.72 -7.65 -4.58
CA LEU A 162 -0.50 -7.79 -5.39
C LEU A 162 -1.19 -6.43 -5.64
N LYS A 163 -1.13 -5.51 -4.69
CA LYS A 163 -1.64 -4.14 -4.85
C LYS A 163 -0.84 -3.36 -5.91
N LEU A 164 0.49 -3.50 -5.92
CA LEU A 164 1.35 -2.88 -6.93
C LEU A 164 1.14 -3.49 -8.32
N GLU A 165 1.03 -4.83 -8.41
CA GLU A 165 0.71 -5.54 -9.65
C GLU A 165 -0.62 -5.04 -10.24
N LYS A 166 -1.66 -4.95 -9.39
CA LYS A 166 -2.97 -4.42 -9.80
C LYS A 166 -2.85 -3.02 -10.36
N LYS A 167 -2.10 -2.13 -9.69
CA LYS A 167 -1.90 -0.76 -10.19
C LYS A 167 -1.24 -0.76 -11.57
N SER A 168 -0.17 -1.52 -11.75
CA SER A 168 0.54 -1.63 -13.02
C SER A 168 -0.36 -2.16 -14.14
N PHE A 169 -1.17 -3.17 -13.83
CA PHE A 169 -2.15 -3.73 -14.78
C PHE A 169 -3.22 -2.71 -15.17
N GLU A 170 -3.81 -2.01 -14.19
CA GLU A 170 -4.86 -1.02 -14.46
C GLU A 170 -4.33 0.19 -15.26
N ILE A 171 -3.08 0.61 -15.03
CA ILE A 171 -2.44 1.65 -15.85
C ILE A 171 -2.27 1.18 -17.30
N ALA A 172 -1.77 -0.04 -17.52
CA ALA A 172 -1.62 -0.58 -18.87
C ALA A 172 -2.97 -0.71 -19.58
N LYS A 173 -4.00 -1.19 -18.86
CA LYS A 173 -5.38 -1.28 -19.34
C LYS A 173 -5.99 0.08 -19.66
N GLN A 174 -5.67 1.12 -18.89
CA GLN A 174 -6.11 2.48 -19.16
C GLN A 174 -5.54 2.98 -20.49
N TYR A 175 -4.24 2.80 -20.78
CA TYR A 175 -3.66 3.14 -22.08
C TYR A 175 -4.36 2.42 -23.23
N TYR A 176 -4.69 1.14 -23.06
CA TYR A 176 -5.48 0.40 -24.05
C TYR A 176 -6.86 1.05 -24.29
N HIS A 177 -7.59 1.41 -23.23
CA HIS A 177 -8.92 2.03 -23.35
C HIS A 177 -8.90 3.44 -23.94
N THR A 178 -7.82 4.20 -23.69
CA THR A 178 -7.61 5.52 -24.30
C THR A 178 -7.00 5.44 -25.70
N GLN A 179 -6.84 4.21 -26.24
CA GLN A 179 -6.31 3.93 -27.58
C GLN A 179 -4.85 4.37 -27.80
N ASP A 180 -4.10 4.63 -26.71
CA ASP A 180 -2.65 4.76 -26.79
C ASP A 180 -2.02 3.36 -26.80
N TYR A 181 -2.17 2.67 -27.92
CA TYR A 181 -1.75 1.29 -28.06
C TYR A 181 -0.24 1.09 -27.92
N THR A 182 0.55 2.11 -28.28
CA THR A 182 2.00 2.05 -28.10
C THR A 182 2.37 2.06 -26.61
N ALA A 183 1.80 2.98 -25.85
CA ALA A 183 2.02 3.05 -24.40
C ALA A 183 1.45 1.80 -23.70
N ALA A 184 0.29 1.31 -24.14
CA ALA A 184 -0.31 0.09 -23.60
C ALA A 184 0.63 -1.12 -23.73
N MET A 185 1.20 -1.35 -24.92
CA MET A 185 2.14 -2.46 -25.16
C MET A 185 3.35 -2.38 -24.24
N VAL A 186 3.96 -1.21 -24.11
CA VAL A 186 5.11 -0.99 -23.21
C VAL A 186 4.71 -1.21 -21.74
N ALA A 187 3.56 -0.70 -21.33
CA ALA A 187 3.09 -0.86 -19.94
C ALA A 187 2.78 -2.32 -19.60
N PHE A 188 2.20 -3.09 -20.52
CA PHE A 188 2.02 -4.55 -20.34
C PHE A 188 3.35 -5.29 -20.29
N ASP A 189 4.36 -4.91 -21.09
CA ASP A 189 5.69 -5.51 -21.02
C ASP A 189 6.36 -5.24 -19.67
N ASN A 190 6.27 -4.03 -19.16
CA ASN A 190 6.79 -3.67 -17.84
C ASN A 190 6.09 -4.48 -16.72
N LEU A 191 4.76 -4.61 -16.76
CA LEU A 191 4.04 -5.45 -15.82
C LEU A 191 4.55 -6.90 -15.83
N LEU A 192 4.73 -7.48 -17.02
CA LEU A 192 5.16 -8.87 -17.17
C LEU A 192 6.62 -9.09 -16.79
N ALA A 193 7.46 -8.06 -16.91
CA ALA A 193 8.86 -8.09 -16.51
C ALA A 193 9.02 -7.91 -14.99
N ASP A 194 8.29 -6.96 -14.41
CA ASP A 194 8.39 -6.63 -12.98
C ASP A 194 7.73 -7.70 -12.09
N TYR A 195 6.69 -8.40 -12.60
CA TYR A 195 5.89 -9.35 -11.83
C TYR A 195 5.73 -10.69 -12.57
N LEU A 196 6.81 -11.48 -12.60
CA LEU A 196 6.90 -12.74 -13.39
C LEU A 196 5.79 -13.76 -13.09
N GLY A 197 5.26 -13.78 -11.87
CA GLY A 197 4.21 -14.70 -11.41
C GLY A 197 2.82 -14.07 -11.34
N THR A 198 2.61 -12.91 -11.95
CA THR A 198 1.34 -12.17 -11.83
C THR A 198 0.13 -12.97 -12.31
N SER A 199 -0.96 -12.89 -11.56
CA SER A 199 -2.26 -13.47 -11.97
C SER A 199 -2.88 -12.76 -13.18
N TYR A 200 -2.41 -11.57 -13.52
CA TYR A 200 -2.86 -10.80 -14.69
C TYR A 200 -2.17 -11.22 -16.00
N LYS A 201 -1.25 -12.20 -15.97
CA LYS A 201 -0.40 -12.55 -17.13
C LYS A 201 -1.21 -12.87 -18.39
N GLU A 202 -2.24 -13.68 -18.27
CA GLU A 202 -3.07 -14.06 -19.42
C GLU A 202 -3.80 -12.86 -20.03
N GLU A 203 -4.51 -12.07 -19.20
CA GLU A 203 -5.24 -10.90 -19.67
C GLU A 203 -4.31 -9.81 -20.20
N ALA A 204 -3.15 -9.61 -19.55
CA ALA A 204 -2.14 -8.64 -19.99
C ALA A 204 -1.58 -8.99 -21.39
N MET A 205 -1.25 -10.26 -21.63
CA MET A 205 -0.77 -10.71 -22.93
C MET A 205 -1.84 -10.64 -24.02
N TYR A 206 -3.08 -10.94 -23.68
CA TYR A 206 -4.21 -10.77 -24.57
C TYR A 206 -4.43 -9.29 -24.95
N LEU A 207 -4.49 -8.39 -23.97
CA LEU A 207 -4.68 -6.97 -24.23
C LEU A 207 -3.48 -6.32 -24.93
N LYS A 208 -2.28 -6.80 -24.66
CA LYS A 208 -1.08 -6.42 -25.43
C LYS A 208 -1.21 -6.82 -26.89
N PHE A 209 -1.68 -8.04 -27.19
CA PHE A 209 -1.96 -8.47 -28.56
C PHE A 209 -3.03 -7.57 -29.22
N LYS A 210 -4.14 -7.30 -28.53
CA LYS A 210 -5.17 -6.39 -29.07
C LYS A 210 -4.63 -4.99 -29.34
N SER A 211 -3.75 -4.47 -28.47
CA SER A 211 -3.06 -3.21 -28.71
C SER A 211 -2.22 -3.23 -29.98
N ALA A 212 -1.45 -4.30 -30.16
CA ALA A 212 -0.64 -4.48 -31.39
C ALA A 212 -1.52 -4.62 -32.64
N TYR A 213 -2.65 -5.33 -32.56
CA TYR A 213 -3.64 -5.45 -33.63
C TYR A 213 -4.16 -4.08 -34.06
N TYR A 214 -4.69 -3.30 -33.13
CA TYR A 214 -5.23 -1.97 -33.46
C TYR A 214 -4.15 -1.01 -33.93
N LEU A 215 -2.93 -1.09 -33.38
CA LEU A 215 -1.80 -0.31 -33.85
C LEU A 215 -1.42 -0.66 -35.28
N GLY A 216 -1.48 -1.94 -35.65
CA GLY A 216 -1.21 -2.42 -37.01
C GLY A 216 -2.28 -1.95 -37.99
N THR A 217 -3.56 -2.27 -37.71
CA THR A 217 -4.69 -1.97 -38.62
C THR A 217 -4.90 -0.47 -38.84
N ASN A 218 -4.69 0.38 -37.80
CA ASN A 218 -4.87 1.83 -37.88
C ASN A 218 -3.62 2.58 -38.39
N SER A 219 -2.59 1.86 -38.83
CA SER A 219 -1.35 2.50 -39.29
C SER A 219 -1.41 2.97 -40.74
N ILE A 220 -0.64 4.02 -41.02
CA ILE A 220 -0.37 4.42 -42.41
C ILE A 220 0.42 3.31 -43.12
N ILE A 221 0.26 3.21 -44.44
CA ILE A 221 0.79 2.12 -45.26
C ILE A 221 2.29 1.85 -45.05
N VAL A 222 3.10 2.90 -44.85
CA VAL A 222 4.56 2.81 -44.66
C VAL A 222 4.96 2.06 -43.39
N LYS A 223 4.15 2.12 -42.33
CA LYS A 223 4.40 1.47 -41.04
C LYS A 223 3.56 0.20 -40.83
N LYS A 224 2.58 0.00 -41.70
CA LYS A 224 1.54 -1.01 -41.49
C LYS A 224 2.10 -2.42 -41.50
N GLU A 225 2.92 -2.75 -42.48
CA GLU A 225 3.53 -4.07 -42.60
C GLU A 225 4.38 -4.46 -41.38
N GLU A 226 5.26 -3.56 -40.93
CA GLU A 226 6.08 -3.78 -39.75
C GLU A 226 5.23 -4.05 -38.49
N ARG A 227 4.18 -3.24 -38.30
CA ARG A 227 3.31 -3.32 -37.12
C ARG A 227 2.38 -4.55 -37.14
N ILE A 228 1.92 -4.96 -38.31
CA ILE A 228 1.18 -6.21 -38.47
C ILE A 228 2.08 -7.41 -38.14
N ASN A 229 3.31 -7.44 -38.65
CA ASN A 229 4.27 -8.49 -38.33
C ASN A 229 4.59 -8.55 -36.82
N GLU A 230 4.69 -7.40 -36.14
CA GLU A 230 4.86 -7.38 -34.69
C GLU A 230 3.61 -7.93 -33.97
N ALA A 231 2.41 -7.57 -34.39
CA ALA A 231 1.18 -8.12 -33.82
C ALA A 231 1.11 -9.65 -33.95
N ILE A 232 1.51 -10.20 -35.09
CA ILE A 232 1.60 -11.65 -35.31
C ILE A 232 2.57 -12.29 -34.32
N LYS A 233 3.77 -11.71 -34.10
CA LYS A 233 4.73 -12.21 -33.11
C LYS A 233 4.20 -12.16 -31.68
N VAL A 234 3.49 -11.08 -31.32
CA VAL A 234 2.86 -10.95 -29.99
C VAL A 234 1.81 -12.03 -29.80
N HIS A 235 0.96 -12.29 -30.81
CA HIS A 235 -0.02 -13.37 -30.77
C HIS A 235 0.62 -14.73 -30.58
N GLN A 236 1.67 -15.06 -31.36
CA GLN A 236 2.37 -16.34 -31.24
C GLN A 236 2.95 -16.57 -29.82
N ARG A 237 3.40 -15.51 -29.15
CA ARG A 237 3.82 -15.58 -27.76
C ARG A 237 2.64 -15.84 -26.83
N PHE A 238 1.50 -15.19 -27.05
CA PHE A 238 0.29 -15.40 -26.28
C PHE A 238 -0.20 -16.84 -26.42
N GLU A 239 -0.38 -17.35 -27.63
CA GLU A 239 -0.85 -18.70 -27.88
C GLU A 239 0.06 -19.79 -27.28
N ARG A 240 1.40 -19.62 -27.36
CA ARG A 240 2.36 -20.52 -26.71
C ARG A 240 2.27 -20.54 -25.20
N ASN A 241 2.02 -19.39 -24.57
CA ASN A 241 1.88 -19.31 -23.11
C ASN A 241 0.53 -19.81 -22.61
N PHE A 242 -0.53 -19.68 -23.42
CA PHE A 242 -1.90 -19.98 -23.05
C PHE A 242 -2.64 -20.75 -24.14
N PRO A 243 -2.25 -22.01 -24.42
CA PRO A 243 -2.82 -22.82 -25.51
C PRO A 243 -4.31 -23.17 -25.28
N ASN A 244 -4.83 -22.99 -24.07
CA ASN A 244 -6.24 -23.23 -23.71
C ASN A 244 -6.95 -21.95 -23.25
N SER A 245 -6.46 -20.78 -23.65
CA SER A 245 -7.06 -19.50 -23.26
C SER A 245 -8.47 -19.34 -23.83
N LYS A 246 -9.35 -18.78 -23.01
CA LYS A 246 -10.71 -18.36 -23.45
C LYS A 246 -10.69 -17.28 -24.54
N TYR A 247 -9.58 -16.62 -24.75
CA TYR A 247 -9.42 -15.55 -25.75
C TYR A 247 -8.92 -16.07 -27.12
N LEU A 248 -8.59 -17.36 -27.26
CA LEU A 248 -7.96 -17.88 -28.48
C LEU A 248 -8.85 -17.78 -29.71
N GLU A 249 -10.14 -18.05 -29.60
CA GLU A 249 -11.04 -17.95 -30.74
C GLU A 249 -11.09 -16.54 -31.31
N GLU A 250 -11.24 -15.54 -30.44
CA GLU A 250 -11.19 -14.13 -30.86
C GLU A 250 -9.85 -13.77 -31.48
N THR A 251 -8.75 -14.13 -30.82
CA THR A 251 -7.43 -13.73 -31.31
C THR A 251 -7.04 -14.41 -32.63
N LYS A 252 -7.48 -15.64 -32.88
CA LYS A 252 -7.30 -16.33 -34.18
C LYS A 252 -8.06 -15.65 -35.31
N LYS A 253 -9.27 -15.15 -35.05
CA LYS A 253 -10.02 -14.36 -36.03
C LYS A 253 -9.26 -13.08 -36.39
N LEU A 254 -8.79 -12.33 -35.37
CA LEU A 254 -8.02 -11.10 -35.58
C LEU A 254 -6.71 -11.35 -36.35
N ILE A 255 -6.03 -12.48 -36.11
CA ILE A 255 -4.83 -12.88 -36.88
C ILE A 255 -5.15 -13.18 -38.34
N SER A 256 -6.29 -13.83 -38.61
CA SER A 256 -6.72 -14.06 -40.00
C SER A 256 -6.95 -12.73 -40.74
N GLU A 257 -7.57 -11.74 -40.07
CA GLU A 257 -7.75 -10.39 -40.61
C GLU A 257 -6.41 -9.70 -40.92
N LEU A 258 -5.43 -9.76 -40.00
CA LEU A 258 -4.09 -9.20 -40.20
C LEU A 258 -3.35 -9.88 -41.35
N SER A 259 -3.48 -11.21 -41.48
CA SER A 259 -2.83 -11.97 -42.55
C SER A 259 -3.38 -11.58 -43.93
N ASN A 260 -4.70 -11.39 -44.05
CA ASN A 260 -5.32 -10.92 -45.28
C ASN A 260 -4.85 -9.50 -45.66
N GLU A 261 -4.76 -8.61 -44.66
CA GLU A 261 -4.28 -7.25 -44.87
C GLU A 261 -2.79 -7.21 -45.28
N LEU A 262 -1.96 -8.07 -44.69
CA LEU A 262 -0.55 -8.21 -45.05
C LEU A 262 -0.38 -8.70 -46.49
N ASN A 263 -1.17 -9.70 -46.93
CA ASN A 263 -1.16 -10.21 -48.28
C ASN A 263 -1.55 -9.10 -49.29
N ALA A 264 -2.58 -8.30 -48.97
CA ALA A 264 -2.97 -7.18 -49.83
C ALA A 264 -1.84 -6.14 -50.01
N ILE A 265 -1.11 -5.82 -48.93
CA ILE A 265 0.04 -4.90 -48.98
C ILE A 265 1.16 -5.47 -49.86
N THR A 266 1.44 -6.77 -49.76
CA THR A 266 2.47 -7.43 -50.55
C THR A 266 2.13 -7.41 -52.05
N VAL A 267 0.86 -7.65 -52.43
CA VAL A 267 0.42 -7.58 -53.82
C VAL A 267 0.59 -6.16 -54.40
N ILE A 268 0.22 -5.12 -53.64
CA ILE A 268 0.38 -3.73 -54.07
C ILE A 268 1.86 -3.39 -54.32
N LYS A 269 2.77 -3.86 -53.47
CA LYS A 269 4.22 -3.64 -53.62
C LYS A 269 4.82 -4.35 -54.80
N THR A 270 4.27 -5.49 -55.23
CA THR A 270 4.77 -6.24 -56.39
C THR A 270 4.25 -5.73 -57.72
N GLN A 271 3.22 -4.86 -57.71
CA GLN A 271 2.62 -4.23 -58.89
C GLN A 271 3.15 -2.84 -59.18
N ASN A 272 3.90 -2.25 -58.27
CA ASN A 272 4.59 -0.95 -58.41
C ASN A 272 6.11 -1.14 -58.54
#